data_d5696cc2fb2033e4bf3482ef463ea06e
#
_entry.id   d5696cc2fb2033e4bf3482ef463ea06e
#
_cell.length_a   1.000
_cell.length_b   1.000
_cell.length_c   1.000
_cell.angle_alpha   90.00
_cell.angle_beta   90.00
_cell.angle_gamma   90.00
#
_symmetry.space_group_name_H-M   'P 1'
#
loop_
_entity.id
_entity.type
_entity.pdbx_description
1 polymer ?
#
loop_
_entity_poly.entity_id
_entity_poly.type
_entity_poly.pdbx_seq_one_letter_code
_entity_poly.pdbx_strand_id
1 'polypeptide(L)'
;MEPFIRHTGIVAPLDRVNVDTDQMVPKQFLKLQTREGYGRVLFYDWRYLPGEKPNPEFVLNAPRYQGASVILARANFGCGSSREHAPWAILDYGFHAILAPSYADIFYNNCFKNGILPVTLSNEQIDELFARTEKKEGYRVTVDLEKQAVTDDDRLRYPFAVDPFRRDCLLKGLDDIGLTLVHEPRISAFEGRNLKHPKMYGNVDVKHHNESPQSARHN
;
A
#
# COMPACT_ATOMS: atom_id res chain seq x y z
N MET A 1 -8.25 2.73 -6.51
CA MET A 1 -7.91 1.76 -5.45
C MET A 1 -9.14 1.34 -4.66
N GLU A 2 -9.09 0.27 -3.84
CA GLU A 2 -10.20 -0.10 -2.97
C GLU A 2 -10.33 0.87 -1.79
N PRO A 3 -11.58 1.22 -1.35
CA PRO A 3 -11.80 2.03 -0.15
C PRO A 3 -11.29 1.34 1.11
N PHE A 4 -10.57 2.06 1.96
CA PHE A 4 -10.17 1.60 3.27
C PHE A 4 -11.05 2.25 4.33
N ILE A 5 -11.95 1.50 4.93
CA ILE A 5 -12.83 1.98 6.02
C ILE A 5 -12.32 1.44 7.35
N ARG A 6 -12.23 0.12 7.45
CA ARG A 6 -11.80 -0.61 8.63
C ARG A 6 -11.18 -1.94 8.23
N HIS A 7 -10.06 -2.29 8.86
CA HIS A 7 -9.40 -3.57 8.63
C HIS A 7 -9.10 -4.26 9.96
N THR A 8 -9.41 -5.55 10.06
CA THR A 8 -9.06 -6.38 11.21
C THR A 8 -8.13 -7.49 10.75
N GLY A 9 -6.91 -7.51 11.25
CA GLY A 9 -5.90 -8.45 10.78
C GLY A 9 -4.96 -8.94 11.87
N ILE A 10 -4.30 -10.08 11.60
CA ILE A 10 -3.20 -10.58 12.40
C ILE A 10 -2.02 -9.61 12.27
N VAL A 11 -1.36 -9.34 13.39
CA VAL A 11 -0.21 -8.45 13.46
C VAL A 11 1.07 -9.24 13.24
N ALA A 12 1.89 -8.81 12.27
CA ALA A 12 3.24 -9.30 12.05
C ALA A 12 4.26 -8.34 12.70
N PRO A 13 5.00 -8.76 13.74
CA PRO A 13 5.96 -7.90 14.44
C PRO A 13 7.30 -7.88 13.69
N LEU A 14 7.55 -6.82 12.94
CA LEU A 14 8.84 -6.55 12.33
C LEU A 14 9.65 -5.63 13.26
N ASP A 15 10.32 -6.20 14.28
CA ASP A 15 11.06 -5.46 15.30
C ASP A 15 12.39 -4.91 14.75
N ARG A 16 12.28 -3.96 13.80
CA ARG A 16 13.41 -3.33 13.14
C ARG A 16 13.17 -1.84 12.95
N VAL A 17 14.17 -1.03 13.26
CA VAL A 17 14.24 0.39 12.90
C VAL A 17 14.82 0.54 11.49
N ASN A 18 14.54 1.68 10.85
CA ASN A 18 15.13 2.04 9.55
C ASN A 18 14.92 0.98 8.48
N VAL A 19 13.73 0.39 8.42
CA VAL A 19 13.39 -0.56 7.37
C VAL A 19 13.36 0.17 6.03
N ASP A 20 14.37 -0.12 5.20
CA ASP A 20 14.64 0.54 3.93
C ASP A 20 13.81 -0.05 2.79
N THR A 21 13.47 0.78 1.81
CA THR A 21 12.72 0.33 0.62
C THR A 21 13.50 -0.66 -0.26
N ASP A 22 14.85 -0.65 -0.21
CA ASP A 22 15.68 -1.66 -0.88
C ASP A 22 15.61 -3.02 -0.17
N GLN A 23 15.39 -3.02 1.14
CA GLN A 23 15.14 -4.23 1.93
C GLN A 23 13.73 -4.77 1.68
N MET A 24 12.75 -3.88 1.45
CA MET A 24 11.38 -4.30 1.09
C MET A 24 11.34 -4.93 -0.30
N VAL A 25 11.95 -4.27 -1.29
CA VAL A 25 12.02 -4.76 -2.67
C VAL A 25 13.45 -4.58 -3.19
N PRO A 26 14.27 -5.65 -3.21
CA PRO A 26 15.63 -5.60 -3.71
C PRO A 26 15.71 -5.15 -5.17
N LYS A 27 16.80 -4.46 -5.52
CA LYS A 27 16.99 -3.78 -6.82
C LYS A 27 16.78 -4.68 -8.05
N GLN A 28 17.13 -5.97 -7.96
CA GLN A 28 16.98 -6.93 -9.05
C GLN A 28 15.53 -7.11 -9.50
N PHE A 29 14.56 -6.84 -8.63
CA PHE A 29 13.12 -7.01 -8.90
C PHE A 29 12.44 -5.75 -9.45
N LEU A 30 13.11 -4.61 -9.49
CA LEU A 30 12.52 -3.34 -9.99
C LEU A 30 12.20 -3.34 -11.50
N LYS A 31 12.60 -4.38 -12.22
CA LYS A 31 12.32 -4.54 -13.66
C LYS A 31 10.97 -5.19 -13.95
N LEU A 32 10.24 -5.63 -12.95
CA LEU A 32 8.88 -6.16 -13.12
C LEU A 32 7.96 -5.06 -13.64
N GLN A 33 7.22 -5.34 -14.73
CA GLN A 33 6.41 -4.33 -15.43
C GLN A 33 4.97 -4.22 -14.90
N THR A 34 4.55 -5.15 -14.04
CA THR A 34 3.19 -5.20 -13.48
C THR A 34 3.21 -4.89 -12.00
N ARG A 35 2.12 -4.37 -11.46
CA ARG A 35 1.95 -4.17 -10.00
C ARG A 35 1.73 -5.48 -9.25
N GLU A 36 1.26 -6.52 -9.94
CA GLU A 36 1.01 -7.84 -9.38
C GLU A 36 2.29 -8.68 -9.31
N GLY A 37 2.38 -9.56 -8.32
CA GLY A 37 3.51 -10.45 -8.11
C GLY A 37 4.66 -9.86 -7.31
N TYR A 38 4.55 -8.62 -6.82
CA TYR A 38 5.57 -8.01 -5.95
C TYR A 38 5.54 -8.58 -4.52
N GLY A 39 4.42 -9.09 -4.04
CA GLY A 39 4.31 -9.69 -2.70
C GLY A 39 5.26 -10.86 -2.49
N ARG A 40 5.56 -11.64 -3.54
CA ARG A 40 6.52 -12.74 -3.48
C ARG A 40 7.95 -12.27 -3.19
N VAL A 41 8.29 -11.04 -3.56
CA VAL A 41 9.63 -10.46 -3.38
C VAL A 41 9.71 -9.47 -2.20
N LEU A 42 8.60 -9.27 -1.48
CA LEU A 42 8.60 -8.47 -0.25
C LEU A 42 9.58 -9.05 0.75
N PHE A 43 10.54 -8.23 1.20
CA PHE A 43 11.62 -8.64 2.11
C PHE A 43 12.40 -9.87 1.63
N TYR A 44 12.62 -10.00 0.33
CA TYR A 44 13.20 -11.21 -0.28
C TYR A 44 14.49 -11.66 0.39
N ASP A 45 15.46 -10.74 0.60
CA ASP A 45 16.77 -11.06 1.19
C ASP A 45 16.68 -11.47 2.66
N TRP A 46 15.59 -11.16 3.35
CA TRP A 46 15.33 -11.61 4.71
C TRP A 46 14.48 -12.88 4.77
N ARG A 47 13.56 -13.02 3.81
CA ARG A 47 12.64 -14.16 3.74
C ARG A 47 13.26 -15.42 3.20
N TYR A 48 14.30 -15.30 2.39
CA TYR A 48 14.88 -16.45 1.72
C TYR A 48 16.38 -16.56 1.98
N LEU A 49 16.83 -17.82 2.20
CA LEU A 49 18.22 -18.23 2.23
C LEU A 49 18.69 -18.56 0.80
N PRO A 50 20.01 -18.76 0.56
CA PRO A 50 20.54 -19.20 -0.71
C PRO A 50 19.77 -20.42 -1.28
N GLY A 51 19.43 -20.34 -2.56
CA GLY A 51 18.60 -21.35 -3.24
C GLY A 51 17.11 -21.21 -2.95
N GLU A 52 16.65 -20.01 -2.61
CA GLU A 52 15.23 -19.65 -2.38
C GLU A 52 14.54 -20.47 -1.28
N LYS A 53 15.30 -21.03 -0.36
CA LYS A 53 14.75 -21.74 0.80
C LYS A 53 14.18 -20.72 1.79
N PRO A 54 12.95 -20.90 2.29
CA PRO A 54 12.41 -20.02 3.31
C PRO A 54 13.33 -19.94 4.53
N ASN A 55 13.64 -18.72 4.97
CA ASN A 55 14.39 -18.48 6.19
C ASN A 55 13.46 -18.67 7.41
N PRO A 56 13.64 -19.70 8.25
CA PRO A 56 12.75 -19.98 9.37
C PRO A 56 12.84 -18.93 10.49
N GLU A 57 13.91 -18.15 10.52
CA GLU A 57 14.10 -17.12 11.54
C GLU A 57 13.42 -15.80 11.18
N PHE A 58 12.97 -15.65 9.94
CA PHE A 58 12.29 -14.42 9.55
C PHE A 58 10.81 -14.45 9.92
N VAL A 59 10.35 -13.43 10.59
CA VAL A 59 9.02 -13.34 11.19
C VAL A 59 7.88 -13.68 10.22
N LEU A 60 7.91 -13.23 8.97
CA LEU A 60 6.84 -13.50 8.00
C LEU A 60 6.81 -14.94 7.49
N ASN A 61 7.84 -15.72 7.74
CA ASN A 61 7.89 -17.15 7.41
C ASN A 61 7.44 -18.03 8.59
N ALA A 62 7.30 -17.46 9.79
CA ALA A 62 6.85 -18.20 10.97
C ALA A 62 5.35 -18.53 10.84
N PRO A 63 4.93 -19.79 11.05
CA PRO A 63 3.53 -20.24 10.88
C PRO A 63 2.52 -19.39 11.67
N ARG A 64 2.89 -18.91 12.87
CA ARG A 64 2.02 -18.09 13.72
C ARG A 64 1.62 -16.74 13.12
N TYR A 65 2.36 -16.25 12.11
CA TYR A 65 2.08 -14.99 11.41
C TYR A 65 1.60 -15.19 9.99
N GLN A 66 1.31 -16.42 9.60
CA GLN A 66 0.75 -16.70 8.28
C GLN A 66 -0.62 -16.02 8.13
N GLY A 67 -0.84 -15.32 7.01
CA GLY A 67 -2.03 -14.54 6.77
C GLY A 67 -2.09 -13.23 7.56
N ALA A 68 -0.97 -12.79 8.15
CA ALA A 68 -0.89 -11.47 8.77
C ALA A 68 -1.14 -10.38 7.73
N SER A 69 -1.90 -9.36 8.13
CA SER A 69 -2.30 -8.27 7.26
C SER A 69 -2.11 -6.87 7.88
N VAL A 70 -1.47 -6.82 9.06
CA VAL A 70 -1.04 -5.60 9.72
C VAL A 70 0.44 -5.74 10.07
N ILE A 71 1.29 -4.82 9.58
CA ILE A 71 2.69 -4.73 9.97
C ILE A 71 2.80 -3.90 11.25
N LEU A 72 3.55 -4.40 12.23
CA LEU A 72 3.99 -3.62 13.38
C LEU A 72 5.50 -3.44 13.27
N ALA A 73 5.97 -2.19 13.23
CA ALA A 73 7.37 -1.88 12.99
C ALA A 73 7.91 -0.81 13.95
N ARG A 74 9.24 -0.61 13.93
CA ARG A 74 9.92 0.45 14.66
C ARG A 74 10.01 1.73 13.83
N ALA A 75 10.70 2.73 14.37
CA ALA A 75 10.83 4.06 13.80
C ALA A 75 11.49 4.08 12.41
N ASN A 76 11.18 5.13 11.65
CA ASN A 76 11.71 5.43 10.33
C ASN A 76 11.46 4.32 9.30
N PHE A 77 10.23 3.80 9.30
CA PHE A 77 9.82 2.76 8.36
C PHE A 77 9.68 3.32 6.94
N GLY A 78 10.20 2.60 5.95
CA GLY A 78 10.16 3.00 4.56
C GLY A 78 11.22 4.04 4.18
N CYS A 79 12.33 4.13 4.94
CA CYS A 79 13.46 4.97 4.58
C CYS A 79 14.15 4.51 3.27
N GLY A 80 15.17 5.25 2.84
CA GLY A 80 15.90 4.96 1.61
C GLY A 80 15.30 5.61 0.37
N SER A 81 15.43 4.94 -0.77
CA SER A 81 15.03 5.49 -2.07
C SER A 81 13.52 5.60 -2.21
N SER A 82 13.05 6.69 -2.89
CA SER A 82 11.64 6.84 -3.22
C SER A 82 11.19 5.77 -4.22
N ARG A 83 10.50 4.74 -3.73
CA ARG A 83 10.02 3.62 -4.56
C ARG A 83 8.57 3.30 -4.29
N GLU A 84 7.77 3.45 -5.30
CA GLU A 84 6.37 3.05 -5.25
C GLU A 84 6.19 1.52 -5.22
N HIS A 85 7.21 0.77 -5.68
CA HIS A 85 7.26 -0.70 -5.62
C HIS A 85 7.16 -1.26 -4.20
N ALA A 86 7.66 -0.52 -3.18
CA ALA A 86 7.59 -0.97 -1.81
C ALA A 86 6.14 -1.06 -1.28
N PRO A 87 5.29 -0.03 -1.38
CA PRO A 87 3.86 -0.16 -1.10
C PRO A 87 3.16 -1.22 -1.95
N TRP A 88 3.50 -1.37 -3.25
CA TRP A 88 2.92 -2.45 -4.07
C TRP A 88 3.22 -3.82 -3.50
N ALA A 89 4.48 -4.07 -3.13
CA ALA A 89 4.89 -5.35 -2.55
C ALA A 89 4.19 -5.63 -1.22
N ILE A 90 4.02 -4.61 -0.37
CA ILE A 90 3.31 -4.71 0.91
C ILE A 90 1.84 -5.07 0.69
N LEU A 91 1.16 -4.36 -0.22
CA LEU A 91 -0.25 -4.60 -0.51
C LEU A 91 -0.47 -5.96 -1.18
N ASP A 92 0.34 -6.31 -2.18
CA ASP A 92 0.24 -7.57 -2.92
C ASP A 92 0.60 -8.80 -2.04
N TYR A 93 1.38 -8.60 -0.98
CA TYR A 93 1.59 -9.62 0.06
C TYR A 93 0.37 -9.84 0.95
N GLY A 94 -0.53 -8.85 1.03
CA GLY A 94 -1.75 -8.89 1.84
C GLY A 94 -1.76 -7.95 3.05
N PHE A 95 -0.79 -7.04 3.17
CA PHE A 95 -0.80 -6.04 4.24
C PHE A 95 -1.60 -4.80 3.85
N HIS A 96 -2.54 -4.41 4.69
CA HIS A 96 -3.42 -3.25 4.50
C HIS A 96 -3.10 -2.09 5.43
N ALA A 97 -2.48 -2.34 6.57
CA ALA A 97 -2.10 -1.30 7.53
C ALA A 97 -0.68 -1.54 8.08
N ILE A 98 -0.03 -0.44 8.45
CA ILE A 98 1.30 -0.44 9.06
C ILE A 98 1.21 0.41 10.33
N LEU A 99 1.67 -0.11 11.46
CA LEU A 99 1.73 0.58 12.75
C LEU A 99 3.21 0.84 13.07
N ALA A 100 3.62 2.10 13.17
CA ALA A 100 4.99 2.46 13.48
C ALA A 100 5.07 3.83 14.18
N PRO A 101 6.17 4.14 14.91
CA PRO A 101 6.33 5.46 15.53
C PRO A 101 6.62 6.58 14.53
N SER A 102 7.24 6.26 13.40
CA SER A 102 7.52 7.21 12.33
C SER A 102 7.80 6.52 11.01
N TYR A 103 7.68 7.28 9.93
CA TYR A 103 7.86 6.86 8.54
C TYR A 103 8.74 7.84 7.80
N ALA A 104 9.36 7.40 6.71
CA ALA A 104 9.90 8.32 5.73
C ALA A 104 8.76 8.98 4.94
N ASP A 105 8.85 10.30 4.70
CA ASP A 105 7.77 11.11 4.14
C ASP A 105 7.24 10.59 2.80
N ILE A 106 8.14 10.22 1.89
CA ILE A 106 7.75 9.75 0.55
C ILE A 106 7.04 8.40 0.66
N PHE A 107 7.56 7.47 1.47
CA PHE A 107 6.93 6.18 1.69
C PHE A 107 5.54 6.34 2.32
N TYR A 108 5.41 7.20 3.33
CA TYR A 108 4.14 7.52 3.97
C TYR A 108 3.10 8.00 2.95
N ASN A 109 3.48 8.93 2.07
CA ASN A 109 2.61 9.43 1.01
C ASN A 109 2.22 8.34 0.00
N ASN A 110 3.18 7.51 -0.40
CA ASN A 110 2.94 6.43 -1.35
C ASN A 110 2.01 5.35 -0.78
N CYS A 111 2.02 5.11 0.54
CA CYS A 111 1.06 4.20 1.17
C CYS A 111 -0.38 4.64 0.91
N PHE A 112 -0.72 5.92 1.14
CA PHE A 112 -2.08 6.44 0.90
C PHE A 112 -2.50 6.32 -0.56
N LYS A 113 -1.59 6.58 -1.50
CA LYS A 113 -1.88 6.47 -2.95
C LYS A 113 -2.15 5.03 -3.40
N ASN A 114 -1.70 4.06 -2.62
CA ASN A 114 -1.83 2.64 -2.94
C ASN A 114 -2.83 1.89 -2.03
N GLY A 115 -3.60 2.58 -1.19
CA GLY A 115 -4.64 1.95 -0.38
C GLY A 115 -4.14 1.29 0.92
N ILE A 116 -2.92 1.62 1.37
CA ILE A 116 -2.37 1.18 2.65
C ILE A 116 -2.52 2.31 3.66
N LEU A 117 -2.97 1.99 4.87
CA LEU A 117 -3.06 2.96 5.97
C LEU A 117 -1.82 2.89 6.87
N PRO A 118 -0.87 3.86 6.77
CA PRO A 118 0.20 4.01 7.74
C PRO A 118 -0.33 4.77 8.97
N VAL A 119 -0.25 4.13 10.14
CA VAL A 119 -0.70 4.68 11.42
C VAL A 119 0.50 5.02 12.28
N THR A 120 0.59 6.27 12.70
CA THR A 120 1.61 6.73 13.65
C THR A 120 1.10 6.57 15.08
N LEU A 121 1.84 5.83 15.90
CA LEU A 121 1.59 5.63 17.34
C LEU A 121 2.84 6.01 18.14
N SER A 122 2.70 6.23 19.45
CA SER A 122 3.88 6.50 20.29
C SER A 122 4.77 5.26 20.43
N ASN A 123 6.03 5.45 20.85
CA ASN A 123 6.94 4.33 21.09
C ASN A 123 6.39 3.36 22.13
N GLU A 124 5.78 3.90 23.21
CA GLU A 124 5.20 3.12 24.31
C GLU A 124 4.02 2.26 23.81
N GLN A 125 3.18 2.82 22.93
CA GLN A 125 2.06 2.10 22.32
C GLN A 125 2.55 0.98 21.40
N ILE A 126 3.60 1.25 20.64
CA ILE A 126 4.24 0.26 19.77
C ILE A 126 4.89 -0.86 20.61
N ASP A 127 5.58 -0.53 21.72
CA ASP A 127 6.17 -1.52 22.63
C ASP A 127 5.10 -2.41 23.26
N GLU A 128 3.97 -1.84 23.67
CA GLU A 128 2.84 -2.62 24.19
C GLU A 128 2.26 -3.57 23.13
N LEU A 129 2.12 -3.11 21.87
CA LEU A 129 1.64 -3.95 20.77
C LEU A 129 2.63 -5.09 20.47
N PHE A 130 3.93 -4.87 20.51
CA PHE A 130 4.94 -5.93 20.38
C PHE A 130 4.78 -6.97 21.49
N ALA A 131 4.69 -6.55 22.76
CA ALA A 131 4.51 -7.45 23.89
C ALA A 131 3.21 -8.28 23.79
N ARG A 132 2.10 -7.68 23.33
CA ARG A 132 0.83 -8.40 23.10
C ARG A 132 0.94 -9.40 21.96
N THR A 133 1.60 -9.03 20.85
CA THR A 133 1.81 -9.90 19.68
C THR A 133 2.69 -11.11 20.03
N GLU A 134 3.69 -10.93 20.86
CA GLU A 134 4.54 -12.01 21.33
C GLU A 134 3.78 -12.97 22.25
N LYS A 135 2.99 -12.41 23.19
CA LYS A 135 2.27 -13.17 24.20
C LYS A 135 1.09 -13.99 23.63
N LYS A 136 0.40 -13.47 22.61
CA LYS A 136 -0.83 -14.07 22.06
C LYS A 136 -0.60 -14.49 20.61
N GLU A 137 -0.59 -15.80 20.35
CA GLU A 137 -0.56 -16.30 18.97
C GLU A 137 -1.79 -15.86 18.18
N GLY A 138 -1.58 -15.43 16.93
CA GLY A 138 -2.65 -14.89 16.10
C GLY A 138 -3.25 -13.58 16.61
N TYR A 139 -2.48 -12.80 17.42
CA TYR A 139 -2.94 -11.49 17.91
C TYR A 139 -3.45 -10.60 16.78
N ARG A 140 -4.63 -10.04 16.97
CA ARG A 140 -5.31 -9.23 15.96
C ARG A 140 -5.60 -7.84 16.50
N VAL A 141 -5.53 -6.87 15.60
CA VAL A 141 -6.01 -5.51 15.86
C VAL A 141 -7.00 -5.10 14.77
N THR A 142 -7.89 -4.21 15.14
CA THR A 142 -8.76 -3.50 14.19
C THR A 142 -8.26 -2.08 14.03
N VAL A 143 -7.93 -1.70 12.81
CA VAL A 143 -7.57 -0.34 12.42
C VAL A 143 -8.78 0.29 11.75
N ASP A 144 -9.40 1.27 12.40
CA ASP A 144 -10.64 1.92 11.95
C ASP A 144 -10.32 3.36 11.54
N LEU A 145 -10.41 3.64 10.24
CA LEU A 145 -10.08 4.96 9.69
C LEU A 145 -11.18 5.99 9.95
N GLU A 146 -12.44 5.57 10.04
CA GLU A 146 -13.55 6.49 10.38
C GLU A 146 -13.45 6.97 11.82
N LYS A 147 -13.16 6.04 12.74
CA LYS A 147 -12.99 6.34 14.17
C LYS A 147 -11.60 6.82 14.53
N GLN A 148 -10.65 6.73 13.59
CA GLN A 148 -9.24 7.02 13.79
C GLN A 148 -8.71 6.35 15.06
N ALA A 149 -8.89 5.04 15.17
CA ALA A 149 -8.49 4.27 16.34
C ALA A 149 -7.99 2.88 15.95
N VAL A 150 -6.93 2.43 16.62
CA VAL A 150 -6.51 1.04 16.68
C VAL A 150 -7.10 0.43 17.94
N THR A 151 -7.75 -0.72 17.78
CA THR A 151 -8.39 -1.45 18.90
C THR A 151 -8.07 -2.93 18.81
N ASP A 152 -8.18 -3.64 19.94
CA ASP A 152 -8.15 -5.10 19.99
C ASP A 152 -9.37 -5.64 20.77
N ASP A 153 -9.42 -6.96 20.95
CA ASP A 153 -10.47 -7.63 21.73
C ASP A 153 -10.28 -7.47 23.24
N ASP A 154 -9.08 -7.03 23.70
CA ASP A 154 -8.69 -6.93 25.10
C ASP A 154 -8.73 -5.46 25.62
N ARG A 155 -9.66 -4.65 25.10
CA ARG A 155 -9.93 -3.25 25.48
C ARG A 155 -8.83 -2.25 25.14
N LEU A 156 -7.82 -2.62 24.36
CA LEU A 156 -6.86 -1.66 23.83
C LEU A 156 -7.59 -0.67 22.91
N ARG A 157 -7.27 0.61 23.08
CA ARG A 157 -7.75 1.67 22.18
C ARG A 157 -6.70 2.77 22.09
N TYR A 158 -6.07 2.89 20.93
CA TYR A 158 -5.13 3.95 20.61
C TYR A 158 -5.70 4.86 19.53
N PRO A 159 -5.96 6.14 19.84
CA PRO A 159 -6.35 7.11 18.83
C PRO A 159 -5.13 7.45 17.95
N PHE A 160 -5.40 7.72 16.68
CA PHE A 160 -4.43 8.27 15.76
C PHE A 160 -5.04 9.40 14.92
N ALA A 161 -4.21 10.20 14.28
CA ALA A 161 -4.67 11.27 13.42
C ALA A 161 -4.16 11.04 11.98
N VAL A 162 -5.02 11.31 11.01
CA VAL A 162 -4.69 11.33 9.59
C VAL A 162 -5.12 12.68 9.03
N ASP A 163 -4.31 13.22 8.13
CA ASP A 163 -4.67 14.42 7.38
C ASP A 163 -6.07 14.27 6.75
N PRO A 164 -6.98 15.26 6.89
CA PRO A 164 -8.37 15.14 6.46
C PRO A 164 -8.53 14.80 4.96
N PHE A 165 -7.67 15.37 4.10
CA PHE A 165 -7.71 15.12 2.67
C PHE A 165 -7.29 13.67 2.35
N ARG A 166 -6.19 13.19 2.94
CA ARG A 166 -5.72 11.80 2.78
C ARG A 166 -6.75 10.80 3.30
N ARG A 167 -7.36 11.11 4.44
CA ARG A 167 -8.44 10.32 5.02
C ARG A 167 -9.62 10.19 4.07
N ASP A 168 -10.08 11.31 3.49
CA ASP A 168 -11.19 11.32 2.54
C ASP A 168 -10.87 10.51 1.27
N CYS A 169 -9.66 10.68 0.71
CA CYS A 169 -9.18 9.90 -0.43
C CYS A 169 -9.19 8.40 -0.14
N LEU A 170 -8.66 7.98 1.01
CA LEU A 170 -8.56 6.57 1.36
C LEU A 170 -9.94 5.96 1.66
N LEU A 171 -10.83 6.69 2.35
CA LEU A 171 -12.22 6.27 2.59
C LEU A 171 -13.01 6.08 1.31
N LYS A 172 -12.76 6.90 0.28
CA LYS A 172 -13.44 6.85 -1.01
C LYS A 172 -12.73 5.98 -2.05
N GLY A 173 -11.54 5.46 -1.75
CA GLY A 173 -10.73 4.70 -2.69
C GLY A 173 -10.19 5.54 -3.85
N LEU A 174 -9.96 6.84 -3.64
CA LEU A 174 -9.46 7.77 -4.66
C LEU A 174 -7.93 7.78 -4.67
N ASP A 175 -7.34 7.36 -5.76
CA ASP A 175 -5.94 7.61 -6.11
C ASP A 175 -5.79 8.90 -6.94
N ASP A 176 -4.57 9.23 -7.36
CA ASP A 176 -4.29 10.44 -8.14
C ASP A 176 -5.12 10.49 -9.44
N ILE A 177 -5.39 9.36 -10.07
CA ILE A 177 -6.25 9.25 -11.26
C ILE A 177 -7.71 9.47 -10.88
N GLY A 178 -8.17 8.79 -9.83
CA GLY A 178 -9.54 8.95 -9.32
C GLY A 178 -9.87 10.38 -8.94
N LEU A 179 -8.93 11.11 -8.32
CA LEU A 179 -9.05 12.53 -8.01
C LEU A 179 -9.21 13.38 -9.28
N THR A 180 -8.47 13.08 -10.34
CA THR A 180 -8.58 13.77 -11.61
C THR A 180 -9.93 13.48 -12.28
N LEU A 181 -10.39 12.22 -12.26
CA LEU A 181 -11.66 11.81 -12.86
C LEU A 181 -12.91 12.45 -12.18
N VAL A 182 -12.82 12.88 -10.93
CA VAL A 182 -13.88 13.69 -10.30
C VAL A 182 -14.15 14.97 -11.10
N HIS A 183 -13.16 15.47 -11.84
CA HIS A 183 -13.26 16.66 -12.69
C HIS A 183 -13.46 16.36 -14.19
N GLU A 184 -13.73 15.10 -14.54
CA GLU A 184 -13.89 14.66 -15.94
C GLU A 184 -14.80 15.57 -16.77
N PRO A 185 -16.02 16.00 -16.31
CA PRO A 185 -16.88 16.90 -17.11
C PRO A 185 -16.22 18.26 -17.44
N ARG A 186 -15.35 18.76 -16.54
CA ARG A 186 -14.60 20.01 -16.76
C ARG A 186 -13.43 19.80 -17.72
N ILE A 187 -12.77 18.63 -17.65
CA ILE A 187 -11.68 18.23 -18.54
C ILE A 187 -12.24 18.09 -19.97
N SER A 188 -13.30 17.30 -20.15
CA SER A 188 -13.97 17.12 -21.45
C SER A 188 -14.46 18.43 -22.03
N ALA A 189 -15.02 19.36 -21.22
CA ALA A 189 -15.43 20.67 -21.68
C ALA A 189 -14.24 21.55 -22.10
N PHE A 190 -13.07 21.41 -21.43
CA PHE A 190 -11.85 22.10 -21.81
C PHE A 190 -11.27 21.56 -23.12
N GLU A 191 -11.16 20.25 -23.24
CA GLU A 191 -10.69 19.56 -24.45
C GLU A 191 -11.59 19.89 -25.68
N GLY A 192 -12.89 19.80 -25.51
CA GLY A 192 -13.85 20.14 -26.59
C GLY A 192 -13.76 21.58 -27.08
N ARG A 193 -13.31 22.53 -26.24
CA ARG A 193 -13.01 23.92 -26.64
C ARG A 193 -11.68 24.04 -27.35
N ASN A 194 -10.65 23.32 -26.91
CA ASN A 194 -9.30 23.45 -27.41
C ASN A 194 -9.02 22.63 -28.67
N LEU A 195 -9.73 21.52 -28.89
CA LEU A 195 -9.67 20.77 -30.14
C LEU A 195 -10.15 21.62 -31.36
N LYS A 196 -10.90 22.70 -31.12
CA LYS A 196 -11.26 23.68 -32.15
C LYS A 196 -10.15 24.68 -32.50
N HIS A 197 -8.99 24.64 -31.76
CA HIS A 197 -7.83 25.49 -32.00
C HIS A 197 -6.54 24.65 -32.12
N PRO A 198 -6.29 23.99 -33.29
CA PRO A 198 -5.16 23.05 -33.48
C PRO A 198 -3.76 23.69 -33.36
N LYS A 199 -3.68 25.03 -33.27
CA LYS A 199 -2.38 25.73 -33.25
C LYS A 199 -1.57 25.66 -31.95
N MET A 200 -2.14 25.13 -30.86
CA MET A 200 -1.45 25.04 -29.56
C MET A 200 -0.78 23.69 -29.26
N TYR A 201 -1.22 22.65 -29.90
CA TYR A 201 -0.63 21.32 -29.77
C TYR A 201 -0.37 20.82 -31.17
N GLY A 202 0.93 20.71 -31.58
CA GLY A 202 1.30 20.22 -32.90
C GLY A 202 0.52 18.94 -33.23
N ASN A 203 0.23 18.74 -34.53
CA ASN A 203 -0.56 17.64 -35.07
C ASN A 203 -0.29 16.30 -34.37
N VAL A 204 -1.08 15.98 -33.37
CA VAL A 204 -1.19 14.62 -32.85
C VAL A 204 -2.35 13.98 -33.60
N ASP A 205 -2.04 13.22 -34.64
CA ASP A 205 -3.00 12.36 -35.32
C ASP A 205 -3.57 11.33 -34.34
N VAL A 206 -4.68 11.65 -33.72
CA VAL A 206 -5.44 10.67 -32.95
C VAL A 206 -6.22 9.81 -33.94
N LYS A 207 -5.58 8.76 -34.43
CA LYS A 207 -6.30 7.70 -35.15
C LYS A 207 -7.21 6.98 -34.18
N HIS A 208 -8.50 7.27 -34.25
CA HIS A 208 -9.56 6.47 -33.63
C HIS A 208 -9.51 5.05 -34.21
N HIS A 209 -8.99 4.08 -33.45
CA HIS A 209 -9.21 2.68 -33.74
C HIS A 209 -10.62 2.29 -33.27
N ASN A 210 -11.63 2.63 -34.11
CA ASN A 210 -12.92 1.97 -34.07
C ASN A 210 -12.86 0.78 -35.04
N GLU A 211 -12.33 -0.34 -34.64
CA GLU A 211 -12.56 -1.62 -35.31
C GLU A 211 -13.61 -2.42 -34.51
N SER A 212 -14.83 -2.37 -35.00
CA SER A 212 -15.88 -3.34 -34.64
C SER A 212 -15.50 -4.72 -35.20
N PRO A 213 -15.65 -5.82 -34.43
CA PRO A 213 -15.39 -7.14 -34.98
C PRO A 213 -16.48 -7.53 -35.99
N GLN A 214 -16.11 -7.58 -37.27
CA GLN A 214 -16.96 -8.19 -38.29
C GLN A 214 -16.93 -9.73 -38.13
N SER A 215 -18.12 -10.26 -37.99
CA SER A 215 -18.46 -11.68 -37.98
C SER A 215 -17.89 -12.41 -39.20
N ALA A 216 -17.02 -13.37 -39.00
CA ALA A 216 -16.71 -14.40 -39.98
C ALA A 216 -17.88 -15.40 -40.04
N ARG A 217 -18.64 -15.35 -41.13
CA ARG A 217 -19.52 -16.47 -41.57
C ARG A 217 -18.82 -17.20 -42.71
N HIS A 218 -18.70 -18.45 -42.51
CA HIS A 218 -18.57 -19.60 -43.39
C HIS A 218 -18.47 -19.38 -44.93
N ASN A 219 -17.40 -19.94 -45.52
CA ASN A 219 -17.53 -21.14 -46.41
C ASN A 219 -16.27 -21.97 -46.36
#